data_518350734ea4db0a983f6ee8f7b8dba5
#
_entry.id   518350734ea4db0a983f6ee8f7b8dba5
#
_cell.length_a   1.000
_cell.length_b   1.000
_cell.length_c   1.000
_cell.angle_alpha   90.00
_cell.angle_beta   90.00
_cell.angle_gamma   90.00
#
_symmetry.space_group_name_H-M   'P 1'
#
loop_
_entity.id
_entity.type
_entity.pdbx_description
1 polymer ?
#
loop_
_entity_poly.entity_id
_entity_poly.type
_entity_poly.pdbx_seq_one_letter_code
_entity_poly.pdbx_strand_id
1 'polypeptide(L)'
;MGFTVIVDKTQEELHPRDCFEESDVAEICKNIDKGEYDWFMLRIRVLFEGYEFACEHLGGCCYEDAKEVLSDGTADDMIAQAMISAQKEKARLSEMLNDKSAVECAA
;
A
#
# COMPACT_ATOMS: atom_id res chain seq x y z
N MET A 1 21.43 -4.34 -7.82
CA MET A 1 20.39 -4.65 -6.87
C MET A 1 19.42 -3.52 -6.76
N GLY A 2 18.16 -3.83 -6.93
CA GLY A 2 17.10 -2.83 -6.94
C GLY A 2 16.10 -3.07 -5.83
N PHE A 3 15.05 -2.27 -5.88
CA PHE A 3 13.92 -2.44 -4.99
C PHE A 3 13.00 -3.56 -5.49
N THR A 4 12.39 -4.27 -4.57
CA THR A 4 11.34 -5.24 -4.85
C THR A 4 10.01 -4.63 -4.42
N VAL A 5 9.03 -4.64 -5.31
CA VAL A 5 7.69 -4.11 -5.02
C VAL A 5 6.74 -5.28 -4.82
N ILE A 6 6.05 -5.29 -3.68
CA ILE A 6 5.03 -6.29 -3.37
C ILE A 6 3.67 -5.59 -3.31
N VAL A 7 2.75 -6.07 -4.13
CA VAL A 7 1.36 -5.56 -4.16
C VAL A 7 0.46 -6.67 -3.66
N ASP A 8 -0.23 -6.41 -2.56
CA ASP A 8 -1.19 -7.38 -2.04
C ASP A 8 -2.43 -6.70 -1.49
N LYS A 9 -3.42 -7.49 -1.14
CA LYS A 9 -4.62 -7.00 -0.49
C LYS A 9 -4.65 -7.51 0.94
N THR A 10 -5.18 -6.66 1.83
CA THR A 10 -5.40 -7.01 3.23
C THR A 10 -6.85 -6.79 3.57
N GLN A 11 -7.27 -7.31 4.72
CA GLN A 11 -8.64 -7.14 5.18
C GLN A 11 -8.93 -5.65 5.43
N GLU A 12 -10.06 -5.17 4.87
CA GLU A 12 -10.54 -3.82 5.14
C GLU A 12 -11.42 -3.85 6.40
N GLU A 13 -11.03 -3.08 7.39
CA GLU A 13 -11.76 -3.01 8.66
C GLU A 13 -12.86 -1.95 8.66
N LEU A 14 -12.79 -0.99 7.72
CA LEU A 14 -13.83 0.02 7.58
C LEU A 14 -15.11 -0.60 7.01
N HIS A 15 -16.26 -0.10 7.45
CA HIS A 15 -17.52 -0.47 6.86
C HIS A 15 -17.75 0.36 5.57
N PRO A 16 -18.38 -0.19 4.52
CA PRO A 16 -18.66 0.60 3.30
C PRO A 16 -19.37 1.93 3.55
N ARG A 17 -20.16 2.04 4.62
CA ARG A 17 -20.83 3.30 4.99
C ARG A 17 -19.88 4.45 5.28
N ASP A 18 -18.62 4.14 5.61
CA ASP A 18 -17.60 5.15 5.89
C ASP A 18 -16.96 5.69 4.61
N CYS A 19 -17.19 5.03 3.47
CA CYS A 19 -16.55 5.33 2.19
C CYS A 19 -17.53 5.72 1.08
N PHE A 20 -18.81 5.32 1.18
CA PHE A 20 -19.81 5.54 0.15
C PHE A 20 -20.99 6.32 0.71
N GLU A 21 -21.78 6.91 -0.21
CA GLU A 21 -23.00 7.63 0.16
C GLU A 21 -24.06 6.68 0.71
N GLU A 22 -24.83 7.16 1.66
CA GLU A 22 -25.85 6.37 2.35
C GLU A 22 -26.83 5.68 1.40
N SER A 23 -27.15 6.32 0.28
CA SER A 23 -28.07 5.76 -0.72
C SER A 23 -27.52 4.51 -1.41
N ASP A 24 -26.18 4.33 -1.45
CA ASP A 24 -25.54 3.25 -2.17
C ASP A 24 -25.07 2.10 -1.25
N VAL A 25 -24.96 2.36 0.04
CA VAL A 25 -24.34 1.42 1.01
C VAL A 25 -25.07 0.08 1.06
N ALA A 26 -26.40 0.08 1.07
CA ALA A 26 -27.19 -1.15 1.20
C ALA A 26 -26.93 -2.09 0.03
N GLU A 27 -26.92 -1.56 -1.19
CA GLU A 27 -26.69 -2.35 -2.40
C GLU A 27 -25.23 -2.85 -2.45
N ILE A 28 -24.28 -1.99 -2.12
CA ILE A 28 -22.86 -2.34 -2.10
C ILE A 28 -22.61 -3.45 -1.09
N CYS A 29 -23.13 -3.34 0.13
CA CYS A 29 -22.99 -4.39 1.15
C CYS A 29 -23.60 -5.71 0.70
N LYS A 30 -24.75 -5.66 0.06
CA LYS A 30 -25.42 -6.85 -0.48
C LYS A 30 -24.54 -7.55 -1.51
N ASN A 31 -23.90 -6.78 -2.40
CA ASN A 31 -23.04 -7.34 -3.43
C ASN A 31 -21.73 -7.88 -2.85
N ILE A 32 -21.20 -7.27 -1.81
CA ILE A 32 -20.04 -7.79 -1.09
C ILE A 32 -20.39 -9.12 -0.42
N ASP A 33 -21.51 -9.19 0.26
CA ASP A 33 -21.96 -10.41 0.96
C ASP A 33 -22.21 -11.57 -0.01
N LYS A 34 -22.64 -11.26 -1.23
CA LYS A 34 -22.83 -12.26 -2.28
C LYS A 34 -21.54 -12.68 -2.99
N GLY A 35 -20.44 -12.02 -2.70
CA GLY A 35 -19.16 -12.26 -3.37
C GLY A 35 -19.06 -11.67 -4.75
N GLU A 36 -19.97 -10.76 -5.14
CA GLU A 36 -19.92 -10.06 -6.43
C GLU A 36 -18.88 -8.93 -6.42
N TYR A 37 -18.57 -8.37 -5.24
CA TYR A 37 -17.53 -7.37 -5.07
C TYR A 37 -16.52 -7.82 -4.03
N ASP A 38 -15.24 -7.56 -4.30
CA ASP A 38 -14.17 -7.63 -3.31
C ASP A 38 -14.10 -6.29 -2.56
N TRP A 39 -14.09 -6.37 -1.23
CA TRP A 39 -13.94 -5.21 -0.34
C TRP A 39 -12.65 -5.40 0.44
N PHE A 40 -11.65 -4.55 0.18
CA PHE A 40 -10.30 -4.79 0.70
C PHE A 40 -9.51 -3.50 0.86
N MET A 41 -8.38 -3.62 1.54
CA MET A 41 -7.35 -2.59 1.60
C MET A 41 -6.20 -3.01 0.68
N LEU A 42 -5.81 -2.13 -0.23
CA LEU A 42 -4.65 -2.35 -1.09
C LEU A 42 -3.39 -1.97 -0.31
N ARG A 43 -2.40 -2.82 -0.36
CA ARG A 43 -1.11 -2.57 0.29
C ARG A 43 0.03 -2.68 -0.73
N ILE A 44 0.90 -1.66 -0.75
CA ILE A 44 2.11 -1.64 -1.56
C ILE A 44 3.29 -1.59 -0.60
N ARG A 45 4.20 -2.56 -0.71
CA ARG A 45 5.44 -2.55 0.06
C ARG A 45 6.62 -2.50 -0.87
N VAL A 46 7.62 -1.70 -0.54
CA VAL A 46 8.87 -1.61 -1.30
C VAL A 46 10.00 -2.11 -0.40
N LEU A 47 10.63 -3.17 -0.83
CA LEU A 47 11.72 -3.82 -0.09
C LEU A 47 13.05 -3.57 -0.78
N PHE A 48 14.10 -3.44 0.02
CA PHE A 48 15.48 -3.42 -0.46
C PHE A 48 16.28 -4.40 0.38
N GLU A 49 16.82 -5.43 -0.29
CA GLU A 49 17.56 -6.51 0.37
C GLU A 49 16.78 -7.18 1.52
N GLY A 50 15.47 -7.33 1.33
CA GLY A 50 14.59 -7.96 2.29
C GLY A 50 14.04 -7.05 3.38
N TYR A 51 14.49 -5.80 3.44
CA TYR A 51 14.00 -4.83 4.44
C TYR A 51 12.98 -3.88 3.82
N GLU A 52 11.93 -3.59 4.56
CA GLU A 52 10.87 -2.70 4.09
C GLU A 52 11.33 -1.24 4.18
N PHE A 53 11.38 -0.58 3.03
CA PHE A 53 11.76 0.84 2.94
C PHE A 53 10.58 1.76 2.78
N ALA A 54 9.45 1.25 2.30
CA ALA A 54 8.22 2.02 2.19
C ALA A 54 7.01 1.08 2.23
N CYS A 55 5.91 1.59 2.73
CA CYS A 55 4.64 0.89 2.76
C CYS A 55 3.52 1.92 2.57
N GLU A 56 2.64 1.66 1.60
CA GLU A 56 1.48 2.49 1.34
C GLU A 56 0.21 1.65 1.43
N HIS A 57 -0.85 2.23 1.95
CA HIS A 57 -2.15 1.58 2.08
C HIS A 57 -3.24 2.44 1.45
N LEU A 58 -4.17 1.80 0.78
CA LEU A 58 -5.38 2.46 0.30
C LEU A 58 -6.58 1.64 0.76
N GLY A 59 -7.35 2.21 1.69
CA GLY A 59 -8.57 1.58 2.18
C GLY A 59 -9.76 1.84 1.26
N GLY A 60 -10.83 1.10 1.50
CA GLY A 60 -12.09 1.30 0.79
C GLY A 60 -12.08 0.86 -0.66
N CYS A 61 -11.26 -0.11 -1.02
CA CYS A 61 -11.21 -0.64 -2.38
C CYS A 61 -12.37 -1.61 -2.61
N CYS A 62 -13.20 -1.32 -3.60
CA CYS A 62 -14.36 -2.12 -3.95
C CYS A 62 -14.35 -2.40 -5.45
N TYR A 63 -14.11 -3.65 -5.83
CA TYR A 63 -13.99 -4.08 -7.21
C TYR A 63 -14.72 -5.41 -7.41
N GLU A 64 -15.20 -5.66 -8.62
CA GLU A 64 -15.76 -6.98 -8.95
C GLU A 64 -14.68 -8.05 -8.85
N ASP A 65 -13.47 -7.74 -9.27
CA ASP A 65 -12.29 -8.58 -9.09
C ASP A 65 -11.17 -7.68 -8.58
N ALA A 66 -10.56 -8.06 -7.45
CA ALA A 66 -9.45 -7.29 -6.87
C ALA A 66 -8.31 -7.03 -7.85
N LYS A 67 -8.10 -7.92 -8.82
CA LYS A 67 -7.05 -7.77 -9.83
C LYS A 67 -7.24 -6.54 -10.72
N GLU A 68 -8.46 -6.03 -10.83
CA GLU A 68 -8.74 -4.83 -11.64
C GLU A 68 -7.98 -3.61 -11.13
N VAL A 69 -7.65 -3.56 -9.83
CA VAL A 69 -6.88 -2.46 -9.26
C VAL A 69 -5.49 -2.36 -9.88
N LEU A 70 -4.96 -3.46 -10.42
CA LEU A 70 -3.65 -3.48 -11.09
C LEU A 70 -3.69 -2.86 -12.49
N SER A 71 -4.87 -2.79 -13.09
CA SER A 71 -5.03 -2.32 -14.48
C SER A 71 -5.70 -0.96 -14.62
N ASP A 72 -6.28 -0.41 -13.54
CA ASP A 72 -7.00 0.87 -13.61
C ASP A 72 -6.12 2.10 -13.29
N GLY A 73 -4.84 1.91 -13.04
CA GLY A 73 -3.90 2.97 -12.71
C GLY A 73 -3.72 3.23 -11.22
N THR A 74 -4.60 2.72 -10.37
CA THR A 74 -4.55 2.94 -8.91
C THR A 74 -3.26 2.38 -8.31
N ALA A 75 -2.95 1.12 -8.62
CA ALA A 75 -1.74 0.48 -8.10
C ALA A 75 -0.48 1.17 -8.66
N ASP A 76 -0.48 1.54 -9.93
CA ASP A 76 0.67 2.21 -10.55
C ASP A 76 0.98 3.54 -9.87
N ASP A 77 -0.03 4.33 -9.56
CA ASP A 77 0.16 5.61 -8.86
C ASP A 77 0.71 5.38 -7.44
N MET A 78 0.20 4.38 -6.73
CA MET A 78 0.67 4.04 -5.40
C MET A 78 2.10 3.52 -5.42
N ILE A 79 2.45 2.70 -6.40
CA ILE A 79 3.81 2.19 -6.58
C ILE A 79 4.77 3.35 -6.82
N ALA A 80 4.40 4.31 -7.66
CA ALA A 80 5.23 5.48 -7.92
C ALA A 80 5.50 6.27 -6.63
N GLN A 81 4.49 6.51 -5.81
CA GLN A 81 4.64 7.19 -4.54
C GLN A 81 5.48 6.40 -3.54
N ALA A 82 5.25 5.10 -3.45
CA ALA A 82 6.02 4.23 -2.57
C ALA A 82 7.50 4.17 -2.98
N MET A 83 7.79 4.17 -4.28
CA MET A 83 9.17 4.20 -4.77
C MET A 83 9.87 5.49 -4.40
N ILE A 84 9.20 6.63 -4.52
CA ILE A 84 9.75 7.92 -4.10
C ILE A 84 10.10 7.89 -2.61
N SER A 85 9.18 7.39 -1.79
CA SER A 85 9.40 7.26 -0.34
C SER A 85 10.56 6.33 -0.01
N ALA A 86 10.65 5.21 -0.71
CA ALA A 86 11.73 4.23 -0.52
C ALA A 86 13.10 4.82 -0.89
N GLN A 87 13.18 5.57 -1.97
CA GLN A 87 14.41 6.22 -2.40
C GLN A 87 14.87 7.29 -1.41
N LYS A 88 13.93 8.05 -0.85
CA LYS A 88 14.22 9.03 0.20
C LYS A 88 14.75 8.35 1.45
N GLU A 89 14.13 7.23 1.85
CA GLU A 89 14.58 6.47 3.02
C GLU A 89 15.95 5.89 2.81
N LYS A 90 16.25 5.37 1.62
CA LYS A 90 17.56 4.85 1.28
C LYS A 90 18.62 5.95 1.38
N ALA A 91 18.33 7.14 0.85
CA ALA A 91 19.25 8.28 0.91
C ALA A 91 19.49 8.72 2.36
N ARG A 92 18.42 8.77 3.17
CA ARG A 92 18.52 9.10 4.60
C ARG A 92 19.41 8.14 5.36
N LEU A 93 19.24 6.85 5.12
CA LEU A 93 20.05 5.81 5.77
C LEU A 93 21.51 5.88 5.33
N SER A 94 21.76 6.17 4.04
CA SER A 94 23.13 6.34 3.53
C SER A 94 23.84 7.50 4.21
N GLU A 95 23.15 8.63 4.40
CA GLU A 95 23.71 9.78 5.12
C GLU A 95 24.01 9.42 6.57
N MET A 96 23.11 8.73 7.25
CA MET A 96 23.32 8.30 8.63
C MET A 96 24.53 7.39 8.76
N LEU A 97 24.70 6.45 7.85
CA LEU A 97 25.81 5.50 7.89
C LEU A 97 27.16 6.16 7.54
N ASN A 98 27.12 7.27 6.83
CA ASN A 98 28.31 8.04 6.51
C ASN A 98 28.69 9.05 7.60
N ASP A 99 27.80 9.26 8.57
CA ASP A 99 28.07 10.12 9.71
C ASP A 99 28.94 9.38 10.72
N LYS A 100 30.13 9.93 10.99
CA LYS A 100 31.06 9.34 11.94
C LYS A 100 30.50 9.23 13.35
N SER A 101 29.66 10.16 13.76
CA SER A 101 29.05 10.11 15.09
C SER A 101 28.13 8.89 15.24
N ALA A 102 27.41 8.52 14.20
CA ALA A 102 26.56 7.35 14.22
C ALA A 102 27.37 6.06 14.35
N VAL A 103 28.52 5.99 13.67
CA VAL A 103 29.42 4.83 13.74
C VAL A 103 30.00 4.69 15.15
N GLU A 104 30.41 5.77 15.76
CA GLU A 104 30.97 5.76 17.13
C GLU A 104 29.94 5.29 18.15
N CYS A 105 28.69 5.68 18.00
CA CYS A 105 27.63 5.24 18.89
C CYS A 105 27.34 3.75 18.80
N ALA A 106 27.63 3.14 17.66
CA ALA A 106 27.43 1.71 17.46
C ALA A 106 28.54 0.84 18.08
N ALA A 107 29.66 1.44 18.33
CA ALA A 107 30.79 0.74 18.94
C ALA A 107 30.62 0.60 20.45
#